data_373af73d4aa600786bf997b4d885e4c0
#
_entry.id   373af73d4aa600786bf997b4d885e4c0
#
_cell.length_a   1.000
_cell.length_b   1.000
_cell.length_c   1.000
_cell.angle_alpha   90.00
_cell.angle_beta   90.00
_cell.angle_gamma   90.00
#
_symmetry.space_group_name_H-M   'P 1'
#
loop_
_entity.id
_entity.type
_entity.pdbx_description
1 polymer ?
#
loop_
_entity_poly.entity_id
_entity_poly.type
_entity_poly.pdbx_seq_one_letter_code
_entity_poly.pdbx_strand_id
1 'polypeptide(L)'
;MMHPSIPVNQLPAINNSWTLFLDRDGIINTDVIDDYIKSWDKFVFTEGCLEALKILSPLFVRIIVVSNQRGVGRGLMTQETLDIITNNMLQEVKNAGGRIDKAYYCTSTDNADINRKPNRGMALQAQADFPEIDFEKSIMVGNMSSDMRFGRNIGAYTVYIPTRADGNPEPETVDAVFKTLLAFAEAMISMHPVQ
;
A
#
# COMPACT_ATOMS: atom_id res chain seq x y z
N MET A 1 8.85 20.30 9.58
CA MET A 1 8.12 20.11 10.86
C MET A 1 8.09 18.63 11.13
N MET A 2 8.53 18.19 12.33
CA MET A 2 8.41 16.77 12.70
C MET A 2 6.94 16.48 12.95
N HIS A 3 6.36 15.53 12.20
CA HIS A 3 5.08 14.96 12.59
C HIS A 3 5.25 14.29 13.96
N PRO A 4 4.31 14.48 14.90
CA PRO A 4 4.39 13.79 16.18
C PRO A 4 4.45 12.28 15.90
N SER A 5 5.47 11.62 16.43
CA SER A 5 5.57 10.16 16.37
C SER A 5 4.42 9.60 17.20
N ILE A 6 3.45 9.00 16.55
CA ILE A 6 2.37 8.27 17.24
C ILE A 6 3.03 7.04 17.88
N PRO A 7 2.82 6.79 19.18
CA PRO A 7 3.44 5.66 19.87
C PRO A 7 3.04 4.33 19.21
N VAL A 8 3.98 3.40 19.10
CA VAL A 8 3.75 2.02 18.59
C VAL A 8 2.61 1.30 19.33
N ASN A 9 2.32 1.70 20.56
CA ASN A 9 1.26 1.16 21.42
C ASN A 9 -0.17 1.43 20.91
N GLN A 10 -0.33 2.17 19.81
CA GLN A 10 -1.64 2.47 19.20
C GLN A 10 -1.94 1.59 17.97
N LEU A 11 -1.03 0.69 17.57
CA LEU A 11 -1.34 -0.29 16.51
C LEU A 11 -2.50 -1.20 16.97
N PRO A 12 -3.42 -1.56 16.06
CA PRO A 12 -4.53 -2.44 16.40
C PRO A 12 -4.03 -3.85 16.73
N ALA A 13 -4.69 -4.50 17.67
CA ALA A 13 -4.50 -5.92 17.91
C ALA A 13 -5.10 -6.70 16.73
N ILE A 14 -4.24 -7.16 15.82
CA ILE A 14 -4.67 -7.93 14.65
C ILE A 14 -4.70 -9.43 14.92
N ASN A 15 -5.39 -10.14 14.06
CA ASN A 15 -5.34 -11.60 13.93
C ASN A 15 -5.29 -11.95 12.44
N ASN A 16 -5.24 -13.23 12.13
CA ASN A 16 -5.15 -13.74 10.76
C ASN A 16 -6.39 -13.51 9.87
N SER A 17 -7.39 -12.74 10.34
CA SER A 17 -8.54 -12.29 9.52
C SER A 17 -8.37 -10.87 8.97
N TRP A 18 -7.26 -10.19 9.32
CA TRP A 18 -7.01 -8.82 8.88
C TRP A 18 -6.44 -8.75 7.47
N THR A 19 -6.79 -7.68 6.76
CA THR A 19 -6.29 -7.38 5.41
C THR A 19 -5.31 -6.20 5.45
N LEU A 20 -4.23 -6.30 4.68
CA LEU A 20 -3.29 -5.22 4.47
C LEU A 20 -3.44 -4.65 3.06
N PHE A 21 -3.80 -3.37 2.95
CA PHE A 21 -3.76 -2.60 1.71
C PHE A 21 -2.47 -1.78 1.67
N LEU A 22 -1.77 -1.83 0.55
CA LEU A 22 -0.51 -1.11 0.33
C LEU A 22 -0.62 -0.22 -0.91
N ASP A 23 -0.16 1.02 -0.84
CA ASP A 23 0.22 1.73 -2.05
C ASP A 23 1.46 1.10 -2.67
N ARG A 24 1.71 1.34 -3.96
CA ARG A 24 2.88 0.83 -4.67
C ARG A 24 4.03 1.82 -4.64
N ASP A 25 3.84 2.99 -5.24
CA ASP A 25 4.89 3.98 -5.45
C ASP A 25 5.23 4.72 -4.15
N GLY A 26 6.48 4.67 -3.74
CA GLY A 26 6.97 5.20 -2.47
C GLY A 26 6.77 4.27 -1.26
N ILE A 27 6.06 3.15 -1.41
CA ILE A 27 5.88 2.12 -0.35
C ILE A 27 6.60 0.83 -0.75
N ILE A 28 6.24 0.23 -1.87
CA ILE A 28 6.85 -1.00 -2.38
C ILE A 28 8.09 -0.67 -3.22
N ASN A 29 7.96 0.27 -4.14
CA ASN A 29 9.07 0.76 -4.95
C ASN A 29 9.37 2.23 -4.67
N THR A 30 10.61 2.62 -4.94
CA THR A 30 11.01 4.03 -4.90
C THR A 30 10.17 4.85 -5.87
N ASP A 31 9.68 5.98 -5.39
CA ASP A 31 8.87 6.88 -6.20
C ASP A 31 9.76 7.75 -7.12
N VAL A 32 9.23 8.14 -8.27
CA VAL A 32 9.88 9.08 -9.19
C VAL A 32 9.10 10.40 -9.14
N ILE A 33 9.77 11.46 -8.71
CA ILE A 33 9.14 12.78 -8.59
C ILE A 33 8.71 13.26 -9.98
N ASP A 34 7.43 13.63 -10.11
CA ASP A 34 6.79 14.15 -11.32
C ASP A 34 6.84 13.22 -12.55
N ASP A 35 7.10 11.93 -12.36
CA ASP A 35 7.10 10.93 -13.43
C ASP A 35 6.49 9.59 -12.96
N TYR A 36 6.59 8.54 -13.79
CA TYR A 36 6.08 7.19 -13.52
C TYR A 36 7.17 6.14 -13.75
N ILE A 37 7.04 5.00 -13.07
CA ILE A 37 7.84 3.82 -13.41
C ILE A 37 7.28 3.23 -14.70
N LYS A 38 7.99 3.42 -15.82
CA LYS A 38 7.53 3.09 -17.18
C LYS A 38 8.13 1.80 -17.73
N SER A 39 8.98 1.11 -16.96
CA SER A 39 9.59 -0.16 -17.35
C SER A 39 10.10 -0.88 -16.10
N TRP A 40 10.28 -2.19 -16.20
CA TRP A 40 10.77 -3.00 -15.09
C TRP A 40 12.20 -2.63 -14.65
N ASP A 41 13.08 -2.29 -15.58
CA ASP A 41 14.46 -1.87 -15.28
C ASP A 41 14.58 -0.59 -14.45
N LYS A 42 13.49 0.18 -14.37
CA LYS A 42 13.36 1.37 -13.51
C LYS A 42 12.64 1.10 -12.19
N PHE A 43 12.12 -0.11 -12.02
CA PHE A 43 11.46 -0.49 -10.77
C PHE A 43 12.51 -0.89 -9.73
N VAL A 44 12.63 -0.09 -8.68
CA VAL A 44 13.55 -0.34 -7.57
C VAL A 44 12.74 -0.48 -6.29
N PHE A 45 12.80 -1.63 -5.64
CA PHE A 45 12.16 -1.80 -4.33
C PHE A 45 12.69 -0.78 -3.31
N THR A 46 11.82 -0.28 -2.44
CA THR A 46 12.25 0.53 -1.30
C THR A 46 13.11 -0.33 -0.37
N GLU A 47 14.00 0.34 0.37
CA GLU A 47 14.90 -0.34 1.30
C GLU A 47 14.11 -1.17 2.33
N GLY A 48 14.47 -2.46 2.48
CA GLY A 48 13.81 -3.39 3.39
C GLY A 48 12.40 -3.84 2.98
N CYS A 49 11.87 -3.43 1.82
CA CYS A 49 10.51 -3.78 1.39
C CYS A 49 10.27 -5.29 1.30
N LEU A 50 11.18 -6.03 0.66
CA LEU A 50 11.03 -7.47 0.50
C LEU A 50 11.04 -8.21 1.85
N GLU A 51 11.89 -7.77 2.78
CA GLU A 51 11.91 -8.29 4.15
C GLU A 51 10.63 -7.94 4.90
N ALA A 52 10.16 -6.71 4.79
CA ALA A 52 8.88 -6.29 5.37
C ALA A 52 7.72 -7.16 4.89
N LEU A 53 7.62 -7.41 3.57
CA LEU A 53 6.56 -8.24 3.00
C LEU A 53 6.67 -9.70 3.46
N LYS A 54 7.88 -10.23 3.63
CA LYS A 54 8.10 -11.56 4.22
C LYS A 54 7.58 -11.61 5.66
N ILE A 55 7.88 -10.61 6.49
CA ILE A 55 7.41 -10.51 7.88
C ILE A 55 5.88 -10.37 7.94
N LEU A 56 5.29 -9.53 7.10
CA LEU A 56 3.87 -9.23 7.10
C LEU A 56 3.00 -10.38 6.54
N SER A 57 3.56 -11.20 5.65
CA SER A 57 2.81 -12.24 4.94
C SER A 57 2.06 -13.23 5.85
N PRO A 58 2.60 -13.74 6.97
CA PRO A 58 1.88 -14.64 7.86
C PRO A 58 0.87 -13.92 8.77
N LEU A 59 0.93 -12.60 8.90
CA LEU A 59 0.10 -11.83 9.84
C LEU A 59 -1.27 -11.45 9.26
N PHE A 60 -1.42 -11.44 7.93
CA PHE A 60 -2.63 -10.98 7.25
C PHE A 60 -3.24 -12.08 6.39
N VAL A 61 -4.59 -12.15 6.36
CA VAL A 61 -5.30 -13.06 5.45
C VAL A 61 -5.09 -12.66 4.00
N ARG A 62 -5.07 -11.34 3.71
CA ARG A 62 -4.80 -10.78 2.38
C ARG A 62 -3.82 -9.63 2.46
N ILE A 63 -2.94 -9.54 1.45
CA ILE A 63 -2.10 -8.38 1.17
C ILE A 63 -2.43 -7.90 -0.24
N ILE A 64 -2.99 -6.70 -0.34
CA ILE A 64 -3.57 -6.14 -1.55
C ILE A 64 -2.84 -4.83 -1.90
N VAL A 65 -2.40 -4.71 -3.14
CA VAL A 65 -1.87 -3.44 -3.66
C VAL A 65 -2.98 -2.62 -4.29
N VAL A 66 -3.07 -1.34 -3.95
CA VAL A 66 -4.03 -0.37 -4.52
C VAL A 66 -3.28 0.89 -4.94
N SER A 67 -3.16 1.16 -6.24
CA SER A 67 -2.32 2.26 -6.72
C SER A 67 -2.95 3.07 -7.87
N ASN A 68 -2.75 4.38 -7.82
CA ASN A 68 -3.15 5.30 -8.87
C ASN A 68 -2.08 5.35 -9.96
N GLN A 69 -2.33 4.73 -11.11
CA GLN A 69 -1.41 4.60 -12.25
C GLN A 69 -1.84 5.44 -13.46
N ARG A 70 -1.97 6.76 -13.26
CA ARG A 70 -2.41 7.71 -14.27
C ARG A 70 -1.52 7.74 -15.54
N GLY A 71 -0.28 7.27 -15.45
CA GLY A 71 0.66 7.20 -16.57
C GLY A 71 0.10 6.41 -17.77
N VAL A 72 -0.69 5.36 -17.51
CA VAL A 72 -1.36 4.59 -18.56
C VAL A 72 -2.43 5.44 -19.25
N GLY A 73 -3.33 6.06 -18.51
CA GLY A 73 -4.39 6.91 -19.07
C GLY A 73 -3.87 8.16 -19.78
N ARG A 74 -2.66 8.61 -19.46
CA ARG A 74 -1.96 9.70 -20.16
C ARG A 74 -1.18 9.23 -21.40
N GLY A 75 -1.16 7.92 -21.70
CA GLY A 75 -0.39 7.35 -22.79
C GLY A 75 1.12 7.40 -22.62
N LEU A 76 1.62 7.61 -21.38
CA LEU A 76 3.04 7.63 -21.05
C LEU A 76 3.64 6.23 -20.89
N MET A 77 2.78 5.23 -20.69
CA MET A 77 3.08 3.80 -20.69
C MET A 77 1.82 3.02 -21.11
N THR A 78 2.00 1.79 -21.54
CA THR A 78 0.87 0.92 -21.95
C THR A 78 0.35 0.11 -20.74
N GLN A 79 -0.87 -0.43 -20.86
CA GLN A 79 -1.38 -1.40 -19.88
C GLN A 79 -0.48 -2.64 -19.82
N GLU A 80 -0.01 -3.14 -20.97
CA GLU A 80 0.91 -4.27 -21.03
C GLU A 80 2.21 -4.01 -20.25
N THR A 81 2.75 -2.80 -20.34
CA THR A 81 3.92 -2.41 -19.54
C THR A 81 3.63 -2.45 -18.03
N LEU A 82 2.47 -1.94 -17.60
CA LEU A 82 2.04 -2.02 -16.21
C LEU A 82 1.89 -3.47 -15.74
N ASP A 83 1.33 -4.33 -16.59
CA ASP A 83 1.16 -5.76 -16.29
C ASP A 83 2.50 -6.48 -16.16
N ILE A 84 3.49 -6.16 -17.03
CA ILE A 84 4.86 -6.70 -16.94
C ILE A 84 5.51 -6.28 -15.60
N ILE A 85 5.44 -4.99 -15.25
CA ILE A 85 5.97 -4.48 -13.98
C ILE A 85 5.32 -5.19 -12.81
N THR A 86 3.99 -5.34 -12.85
CA THR A 86 3.23 -6.01 -11.78
C THR A 86 3.64 -7.46 -11.63
N ASN A 87 3.70 -8.22 -12.72
CA ASN A 87 4.04 -9.64 -12.69
C ASN A 87 5.46 -9.86 -12.13
N ASN A 88 6.42 -9.04 -12.55
CA ASN A 88 7.78 -9.11 -12.04
C ASN A 88 7.85 -8.72 -10.55
N MET A 89 7.16 -7.67 -10.11
CA MET A 89 7.05 -7.28 -8.71
C MET A 89 6.52 -8.45 -7.86
N LEU A 90 5.40 -9.06 -8.27
CA LEU A 90 4.81 -10.19 -7.55
C LEU A 90 5.76 -11.38 -7.49
N GLN A 91 6.48 -11.66 -8.57
CA GLN A 91 7.44 -12.76 -8.62
C GLN A 91 8.64 -12.51 -7.69
N GLU A 92 9.20 -11.30 -7.67
CA GLU A 92 10.31 -10.96 -6.78
C GLU A 92 9.91 -11.01 -5.30
N VAL A 93 8.71 -10.52 -4.96
CA VAL A 93 8.17 -10.65 -3.60
C VAL A 93 8.03 -12.10 -3.20
N LYS A 94 7.52 -12.96 -4.09
CA LYS A 94 7.40 -14.40 -3.86
C LYS A 94 8.77 -15.08 -3.70
N ASN A 95 9.74 -14.73 -4.54
CA ASN A 95 11.11 -15.25 -4.47
C ASN A 95 11.78 -14.91 -3.13
N ALA A 96 11.47 -13.74 -2.56
CA ALA A 96 11.96 -13.31 -1.25
C ALA A 96 11.21 -13.97 -0.07
N GLY A 97 10.19 -14.78 -0.33
CA GLY A 97 9.38 -15.46 0.69
C GLY A 97 8.23 -14.61 1.23
N GLY A 98 7.93 -13.48 0.58
CA GLY A 98 6.77 -12.65 0.86
C GLY A 98 5.56 -13.03 -0.01
N ARG A 99 4.44 -12.31 0.17
CA ARG A 99 3.20 -12.49 -0.58
C ARG A 99 2.54 -11.15 -0.86
N ILE A 100 2.00 -11.02 -2.06
CA ILE A 100 0.95 -10.05 -2.43
C ILE A 100 -0.10 -10.88 -3.18
N ASP A 101 -1.35 -10.83 -2.72
CA ASP A 101 -2.42 -11.66 -3.28
C ASP A 101 -2.93 -11.10 -4.60
N LYS A 102 -3.07 -9.77 -4.69
CA LYS A 102 -3.51 -9.09 -5.92
C LYS A 102 -3.15 -7.60 -5.91
N ALA A 103 -3.00 -7.02 -7.10
CA ALA A 103 -2.83 -5.59 -7.29
C ALA A 103 -4.01 -5.02 -8.10
N TYR A 104 -4.55 -3.88 -7.66
CA TYR A 104 -5.60 -3.12 -8.33
C TYR A 104 -5.07 -1.74 -8.68
N TYR A 105 -5.37 -1.29 -9.88
CA TYR A 105 -4.88 -0.03 -10.41
C TYR A 105 -6.02 0.85 -10.93
N CYS A 106 -5.94 2.14 -10.63
CA CYS A 106 -6.72 3.14 -11.34
C CYS A 106 -5.82 3.82 -12.38
N THR A 107 -6.09 3.57 -13.65
CA THR A 107 -5.36 4.17 -14.78
C THR A 107 -6.04 5.43 -15.32
N SER A 108 -7.23 5.75 -14.85
CA SER A 108 -8.02 6.91 -15.27
C SER A 108 -7.31 8.24 -15.02
N THR A 109 -7.47 9.17 -15.94
CA THR A 109 -7.06 10.58 -15.78
C THR A 109 -8.14 11.43 -15.08
N ASP A 110 -9.38 10.91 -14.98
CA ASP A 110 -10.48 11.58 -14.29
C ASP A 110 -10.27 11.49 -12.76
N ASN A 111 -10.32 12.64 -12.09
CA ASN A 111 -10.25 12.70 -10.63
C ASN A 111 -11.52 12.17 -9.93
N ALA A 112 -12.65 12.14 -10.63
CA ALA A 112 -13.91 11.63 -10.11
C ALA A 112 -14.07 10.10 -10.28
N ASP A 113 -13.14 9.42 -10.98
CA ASP A 113 -13.21 7.97 -11.18
C ASP A 113 -13.33 7.25 -9.84
N ILE A 114 -14.32 6.36 -9.73
CA ILE A 114 -14.60 5.62 -8.50
C ILE A 114 -13.43 4.77 -8.02
N ASN A 115 -12.57 4.31 -8.93
CA ASN A 115 -11.39 3.49 -8.61
C ASN A 115 -10.19 4.33 -8.17
N ARG A 116 -10.24 5.67 -8.44
CA ARG A 116 -9.12 6.53 -8.09
C ARG A 116 -9.11 6.85 -6.61
N LYS A 117 -8.02 6.51 -5.88
CA LYS A 117 -7.84 6.98 -4.50
C LYS A 117 -7.95 8.52 -4.45
N PRO A 118 -8.75 9.07 -3.53
CA PRO A 118 -9.26 8.46 -2.29
C PRO A 118 -10.59 7.71 -2.42
N ASN A 119 -11.17 7.53 -3.61
CA ASN A 119 -12.42 6.80 -3.78
C ASN A 119 -12.25 5.29 -3.53
N ARG A 120 -13.34 4.60 -3.17
CA ARG A 120 -13.35 3.24 -2.63
C ARG A 120 -13.29 2.12 -3.67
N GLY A 121 -13.35 2.43 -4.98
CA GLY A 121 -13.59 1.45 -6.04
C GLY A 121 -12.60 0.28 -6.05
N MET A 122 -11.29 0.53 -5.88
CA MET A 122 -10.30 -0.55 -5.83
C MET A 122 -10.49 -1.47 -4.61
N ALA A 123 -10.90 -0.93 -3.46
CA ALA A 123 -11.21 -1.77 -2.28
C ALA A 123 -12.45 -2.62 -2.50
N LEU A 124 -13.49 -2.06 -3.13
CA LEU A 124 -14.71 -2.80 -3.47
C LEU A 124 -14.44 -3.92 -4.49
N GLN A 125 -13.53 -3.69 -5.46
CA GLN A 125 -13.08 -4.75 -6.37
C GLN A 125 -12.34 -5.86 -5.60
N ALA A 126 -11.46 -5.48 -4.66
CA ALA A 126 -10.75 -6.45 -3.83
C ALA A 126 -11.73 -7.28 -2.98
N GLN A 127 -12.73 -6.66 -2.36
CA GLN A 127 -13.75 -7.38 -1.58
C GLN A 127 -14.64 -8.28 -2.45
N ALA A 128 -14.92 -7.90 -3.70
CA ALA A 128 -15.66 -8.74 -4.63
C ALA A 128 -14.87 -10.00 -5.02
N ASP A 129 -13.55 -9.90 -5.19
CA ASP A 129 -12.67 -11.03 -5.49
C ASP A 129 -12.33 -11.87 -4.24
N PHE A 130 -12.30 -11.23 -3.06
CA PHE A 130 -11.97 -11.84 -1.77
C PHE A 130 -13.03 -11.46 -0.74
N PRO A 131 -14.19 -12.19 -0.69
CA PRO A 131 -15.33 -11.82 0.15
C PRO A 131 -15.03 -11.81 1.66
N GLU A 132 -13.94 -12.44 2.09
CA GLU A 132 -13.49 -12.42 3.48
C GLU A 132 -12.90 -11.07 3.91
N ILE A 133 -12.66 -10.13 3.00
CA ILE A 133 -12.14 -8.79 3.33
C ILE A 133 -13.19 -8.02 4.14
N ASP A 134 -12.82 -7.71 5.37
CA ASP A 134 -13.54 -6.84 6.30
C ASP A 134 -12.77 -5.52 6.40
N PHE A 135 -13.36 -4.42 5.95
CA PHE A 135 -12.67 -3.13 5.95
C PHE A 135 -12.37 -2.61 7.35
N GLU A 136 -13.21 -2.93 8.35
CA GLU A 136 -12.95 -2.56 9.75
C GLU A 136 -11.80 -3.36 10.36
N LYS A 137 -11.43 -4.49 9.73
CA LYS A 137 -10.24 -5.29 10.03
C LYS A 137 -9.21 -5.16 8.93
N SER A 138 -8.94 -3.94 8.52
CA SER A 138 -7.96 -3.65 7.48
C SER A 138 -7.02 -2.53 7.88
N ILE A 139 -5.81 -2.58 7.34
CA ILE A 139 -4.81 -1.51 7.47
C ILE A 139 -4.50 -0.99 6.07
N MET A 140 -4.49 0.33 5.89
CA MET A 140 -3.97 0.98 4.68
C MET A 140 -2.63 1.63 4.99
N VAL A 141 -1.60 1.23 4.25
CA VAL A 141 -0.26 1.84 4.31
C VAL A 141 -0.01 2.63 3.03
N GLY A 142 0.37 3.89 3.18
CA GLY A 142 0.63 4.77 2.04
C GLY A 142 1.50 5.97 2.39
N ASN A 143 1.86 6.77 1.39
CA ASN A 143 2.72 7.94 1.53
C ASN A 143 2.07 9.25 1.07
N MET A 144 0.80 9.21 0.66
CA MET A 144 0.07 10.37 0.15
C MET A 144 -1.23 10.61 0.94
N SER A 145 -1.69 11.86 0.97
CA SER A 145 -3.01 12.24 1.48
C SER A 145 -4.15 11.39 0.88
N SER A 146 -4.05 11.07 -0.41
CA SER A 146 -5.05 10.22 -1.09
C SER A 146 -5.12 8.79 -0.51
N ASP A 147 -4.02 8.26 0.02
CA ASP A 147 -3.98 6.93 0.62
C ASP A 147 -4.65 6.94 2.00
N MET A 148 -4.32 7.94 2.80
CA MET A 148 -4.89 8.10 4.13
C MET A 148 -6.41 8.33 4.05
N ARG A 149 -6.85 9.21 3.15
CA ARG A 149 -8.29 9.41 2.88
C ARG A 149 -8.95 8.14 2.33
N PHE A 150 -8.29 7.38 1.46
CA PHE A 150 -8.79 6.09 0.99
C PHE A 150 -9.01 5.13 2.16
N GLY A 151 -8.02 5.00 3.05
CA GLY A 151 -8.13 4.19 4.26
C GLY A 151 -9.35 4.61 5.11
N ARG A 152 -9.51 5.90 5.38
CA ARG A 152 -10.69 6.43 6.11
C ARG A 152 -12.01 6.15 5.40
N ASN A 153 -12.05 6.32 4.09
CA ASN A 153 -13.27 6.12 3.30
C ASN A 153 -13.75 4.66 3.30
N ILE A 154 -12.87 3.70 3.54
CA ILE A 154 -13.23 2.30 3.69
C ILE A 154 -13.36 1.85 5.16
N GLY A 155 -12.99 2.68 6.13
CA GLY A 155 -13.02 2.34 7.55
C GLY A 155 -11.78 1.61 8.06
N ALA A 156 -10.69 1.59 7.28
CA ALA A 156 -9.43 0.94 7.65
C ALA A 156 -8.60 1.80 8.61
N TYR A 157 -7.77 1.15 9.41
CA TYR A 157 -6.68 1.78 10.15
C TYR A 157 -5.62 2.29 9.17
N THR A 158 -5.07 3.48 9.39
CA THR A 158 -4.20 4.16 8.43
C THR A 158 -2.78 4.32 8.96
N VAL A 159 -1.82 3.92 8.16
CA VAL A 159 -0.38 4.02 8.44
C VAL A 159 0.28 4.88 7.36
N TYR A 160 0.84 6.00 7.79
CA TYR A 160 1.55 6.92 6.92
C TYR A 160 3.05 6.68 6.96
N ILE A 161 3.69 6.59 5.79
CA ILE A 161 5.14 6.49 5.62
C ILE A 161 5.60 7.71 4.81
N PRO A 162 6.32 8.68 5.42
CA PRO A 162 6.64 9.97 4.81
C PRO A 162 7.82 9.85 3.82
N THR A 163 7.63 9.18 2.70
CA THR A 163 8.65 9.05 1.63
C THR A 163 8.64 10.21 0.66
N ARG A 164 7.61 11.08 0.70
CA ARG A 164 7.48 12.27 -0.15
C ARG A 164 7.26 13.54 0.67
N ALA A 165 7.89 14.64 0.24
CA ALA A 165 7.71 15.93 0.89
C ALA A 165 6.31 16.54 0.66
N ASP A 166 5.65 16.19 -0.45
CA ASP A 166 4.31 16.65 -0.84
C ASP A 166 3.18 15.70 -0.41
N GLY A 167 3.49 14.65 0.34
CA GLY A 167 2.51 13.67 0.84
C GLY A 167 1.42 14.29 1.73
N ASN A 168 1.80 15.17 2.63
CA ASN A 168 1.00 16.05 3.49
C ASN A 168 -0.44 15.56 3.80
N PRO A 169 -0.62 14.42 4.49
CA PRO A 169 -1.94 13.99 4.88
C PRO A 169 -2.51 14.90 5.97
N GLU A 170 -3.82 15.01 6.03
CA GLU A 170 -4.52 15.64 7.15
C GLU A 170 -4.30 14.79 8.42
N PRO A 171 -3.88 15.40 9.56
CA PRO A 171 -3.53 14.66 10.78
C PRO A 171 -4.63 13.70 11.26
N GLU A 172 -5.91 14.09 11.13
CA GLU A 172 -7.07 13.28 11.51
C GLU A 172 -7.28 12.04 10.63
N THR A 173 -6.60 11.98 9.48
CA THR A 173 -6.65 10.82 8.59
C THR A 173 -5.55 9.80 8.87
N VAL A 174 -4.65 10.07 9.82
CA VAL A 174 -3.47 9.24 10.13
C VAL A 174 -3.61 8.64 11.53
N ASP A 175 -3.54 7.32 11.66
CA ASP A 175 -3.55 6.63 12.96
C ASP A 175 -2.13 6.34 13.45
N ALA A 176 -1.20 6.04 12.53
CA ALA A 176 0.20 5.78 12.88
C ALA A 176 1.17 6.30 11.80
N VAL A 177 2.40 6.60 12.21
CA VAL A 177 3.49 7.03 11.33
C VAL A 177 4.70 6.15 11.55
N PHE A 178 5.25 5.59 10.47
CA PHE A 178 6.49 4.84 10.49
C PHE A 178 7.48 5.40 9.46
N LYS A 179 8.77 5.22 9.68
CA LYS A 179 9.81 5.70 8.77
C LYS A 179 9.87 4.90 7.47
N THR A 180 9.63 3.59 7.55
CA THR A 180 9.71 2.65 6.43
C THR A 180 8.66 1.55 6.60
N LEU A 181 8.38 0.81 5.51
CA LEU A 181 7.54 -0.37 5.57
C LEU A 181 8.15 -1.46 6.48
N LEU A 182 9.49 -1.57 6.52
CA LEU A 182 10.17 -2.51 7.41
C LEU A 182 9.96 -2.15 8.89
N ALA A 183 10.08 -0.87 9.26
CA ALA A 183 9.83 -0.43 10.63
C ALA A 183 8.39 -0.72 11.08
N PHE A 184 7.40 -0.58 10.18
CA PHE A 184 6.02 -0.99 10.42
C PHE A 184 5.91 -2.51 10.61
N ALA A 185 6.54 -3.31 9.76
CA ALA A 185 6.51 -4.76 9.83
C ALA A 185 7.14 -5.29 11.14
N GLU A 186 8.27 -4.74 11.56
CA GLU A 186 8.94 -5.05 12.83
C GLU A 186 8.06 -4.72 14.05
N ALA A 187 7.38 -3.57 14.02
CA ALA A 187 6.44 -3.21 15.06
C ALA A 187 5.25 -4.19 15.12
N MET A 188 4.71 -4.59 13.97
CA MET A 188 3.61 -5.54 13.89
C MET A 188 3.99 -6.91 14.47
N ILE A 189 5.16 -7.47 14.09
CA ILE A 189 5.58 -8.79 14.61
C ILE A 189 5.93 -8.75 16.09
N SER A 190 6.44 -7.62 16.60
CA SER A 190 6.73 -7.47 18.04
C SER A 190 5.47 -7.51 18.92
N MET A 191 4.34 -7.05 18.38
CA MET A 191 3.03 -7.09 19.05
C MET A 191 2.29 -8.41 18.85
N HIS A 192 2.65 -9.16 17.79
CA HIS A 192 2.00 -10.42 17.39
C HIS A 192 3.07 -11.48 17.11
N PRO A 193 3.81 -11.95 18.15
CA PRO A 193 4.83 -12.97 17.95
C PRO A 193 4.20 -14.22 17.33
N VAL A 194 4.71 -14.61 16.18
CA VAL A 194 4.33 -15.89 15.52
C VAL A 194 4.78 -17.00 16.43
N GLN A 195 3.84 -17.82 16.92
CA GLN A 195 4.12 -19.01 17.72
C GLN A 195 4.67 -20.14 16.87
#